data_de9d3f134e146c9bf95500b85d199b43
#
_entry.id   de9d3f134e146c9bf95500b85d199b43
#
_cell.length_a   1.000
_cell.length_b   1.000
_cell.length_c   1.000
_cell.angle_alpha   90.00
_cell.angle_beta   90.00
_cell.angle_gamma   90.00
#
_symmetry.space_group_name_H-M   'P 1'
#
loop_
_entity.id
_entity.type
_entity.pdbx_description
1 polymer ?
#
loop_
_entity_poly.entity_id
_entity_poly.type
_entity_poly.pdbx_seq_one_letter_code
_entity_poly.pdbx_strand_id
1 'polypeptide(L)'
;MSGASEPPASFAARLLRWQRQHGRHGLPWQGTRDPYRVWLSEIMLQQTQVATVQGYFARFIQRFPDVAALAAASSDEVMALWSGLGYYSRARNLHQCARQVMERFGGQFPRSAALLQTLPGIGPSTAAAIAAFCFDERAAILDGNVKRVLTRHLGDASDLAVAANARALHARALALLPANSADMPAYTQGLMDLGATVCTPRQPQCGRCPVAADCTARQQGRPESYPVKTRKLRRSAQTLWLLLAQTLPEAQSACWLEKRPAKGIWAGLHALPVFDSRQALLDALPASASVAWLPPLAHALTHKDLTLHTARVHLPATARLPIAGQWRRDWPDLGLPAPMRRLLQQQQA
;
A
#
# COMPACT_ATOMS: atom_id res chain seq x y z
N MET A 1 16.23 -38.82 41.07
CA MET A 1 15.21 -38.65 40.03
C MET A 1 15.60 -37.41 39.25
N SER A 2 16.26 -37.62 38.12
CA SER A 2 16.76 -36.54 37.27
C SER A 2 15.58 -35.99 36.46
N GLY A 3 15.09 -34.81 36.81
CA GLY A 3 14.09 -34.08 36.01
C GLY A 3 14.70 -33.67 34.69
N ALA A 4 14.43 -34.43 33.66
CA ALA A 4 14.72 -33.98 32.29
C ALA A 4 13.92 -32.71 32.04
N SER A 5 14.59 -31.57 32.03
CA SER A 5 13.97 -30.29 31.64
C SER A 5 13.45 -30.42 30.20
N GLU A 6 12.14 -30.23 30.04
CA GLU A 6 11.50 -30.22 28.71
C GLU A 6 12.27 -29.26 27.79
N PRO A 7 12.59 -29.67 26.55
CA PRO A 7 13.34 -28.80 25.65
C PRO A 7 12.57 -27.48 25.45
N PRO A 8 13.27 -26.34 25.39
CA PRO A 8 12.62 -25.03 25.26
C PRO A 8 11.71 -25.01 24.04
N ALA A 9 10.48 -24.56 24.24
CA ALA A 9 9.47 -24.48 23.17
C ALA A 9 10.03 -23.74 21.94
N SER A 10 9.79 -24.29 20.75
CA SER A 10 10.27 -23.71 19.48
C SER A 10 9.82 -22.26 19.27
N PHE A 11 10.51 -21.53 18.40
CA PHE A 11 10.12 -20.18 17.99
C PHE A 11 8.63 -20.13 17.59
N ALA A 12 8.20 -21.07 16.73
CA ALA A 12 6.81 -21.14 16.27
C ALA A 12 5.84 -21.37 17.43
N ALA A 13 6.13 -22.31 18.33
CA ALA A 13 5.24 -22.62 19.45
C ALA A 13 5.06 -21.41 20.41
N ARG A 14 6.13 -20.67 20.69
CA ARG A 14 6.05 -19.46 21.52
C ARG A 14 5.28 -18.33 20.86
N LEU A 15 5.51 -18.13 19.56
CA LEU A 15 4.80 -17.13 18.77
C LEU A 15 3.30 -17.44 18.67
N LEU A 16 2.94 -18.69 18.40
CA LEU A 16 1.55 -19.15 18.32
C LEU A 16 0.80 -18.96 19.64
N ARG A 17 1.44 -19.33 20.76
CA ARG A 17 0.85 -19.12 22.11
C ARG A 17 0.57 -17.64 22.35
N TRP A 18 1.53 -16.77 22.04
CA TRP A 18 1.41 -15.33 22.21
C TRP A 18 0.33 -14.74 21.26
N GLN A 19 0.28 -15.17 20.01
CA GLN A 19 -0.69 -14.68 19.05
C GLN A 19 -2.12 -14.98 19.49
N ARG A 20 -2.38 -16.17 19.99
CA ARG A 20 -3.71 -16.57 20.47
C ARG A 20 -4.21 -15.72 21.64
N GLN A 21 -3.30 -15.21 22.48
CA GLN A 21 -3.62 -14.44 23.70
C GLN A 21 -3.56 -12.93 23.48
N HIS A 22 -2.63 -12.45 22.64
CA HIS A 22 -2.26 -11.05 22.53
C HIS A 22 -2.25 -10.52 21.09
N GLY A 23 -2.52 -11.36 20.12
CA GLY A 23 -2.64 -10.94 18.72
C GLY A 23 -3.88 -10.10 18.46
N ARG A 24 -3.92 -9.48 17.31
CA ARG A 24 -5.11 -8.75 16.84
C ARG A 24 -6.09 -9.76 16.24
N HIS A 25 -7.32 -9.75 16.68
CA HIS A 25 -8.36 -10.71 16.26
C HIS A 25 -9.62 -10.06 15.71
N GLY A 26 -9.72 -8.74 15.71
CA GLY A 26 -10.94 -8.00 15.33
C GLY A 26 -10.83 -7.22 14.01
N LEU A 27 -9.90 -7.55 13.12
CA LEU A 27 -9.77 -6.84 11.86
C LEU A 27 -10.77 -7.38 10.82
N PRO A 28 -11.39 -6.52 9.97
CA PRO A 28 -12.48 -6.92 9.07
C PRO A 28 -12.13 -8.00 8.03
N TRP A 29 -10.85 -8.23 7.81
CA TRP A 29 -10.31 -9.23 6.87
C TRP A 29 -9.77 -10.48 7.57
N GLN A 30 -9.90 -10.58 8.89
CA GLN A 30 -9.53 -11.76 9.67
C GLN A 30 -10.71 -12.72 9.82
N GLY A 31 -10.45 -13.94 10.27
CA GLY A 31 -11.48 -14.97 10.50
C GLY A 31 -12.12 -15.51 9.22
N THR A 32 -11.54 -15.26 8.06
CA THR A 32 -12.01 -15.75 6.77
C THR A 32 -10.90 -16.52 6.04
N ARG A 33 -11.29 -17.48 5.23
CA ARG A 33 -10.43 -18.19 4.26
C ARG A 33 -10.74 -17.78 2.82
N ASP A 34 -11.54 -16.74 2.62
CA ASP A 34 -11.83 -16.20 1.30
C ASP A 34 -10.58 -15.48 0.74
N PRO A 35 -9.96 -16.02 -0.33
CA PRO A 35 -8.74 -15.45 -0.87
C PRO A 35 -8.94 -14.07 -1.48
N TYR A 36 -10.14 -13.72 -1.95
CA TYR A 36 -10.44 -12.39 -2.45
C TYR A 36 -10.33 -11.35 -1.32
N ARG A 37 -10.95 -11.60 -0.18
CA ARG A 37 -10.94 -10.69 0.98
C ARG A 37 -9.53 -10.55 1.58
N VAL A 38 -8.82 -11.67 1.72
CA VAL A 38 -7.44 -11.68 2.21
C VAL A 38 -6.52 -10.93 1.24
N TRP A 39 -6.55 -11.23 -0.06
CA TRP A 39 -5.76 -10.54 -1.06
C TRP A 39 -6.02 -9.04 -1.09
N LEU A 40 -7.29 -8.61 -1.10
CA LEU A 40 -7.66 -7.20 -1.09
C LEU A 40 -7.04 -6.46 0.10
N SER A 41 -7.15 -7.03 1.29
CA SER A 41 -6.57 -6.45 2.51
C SER A 41 -5.04 -6.39 2.44
N GLU A 42 -4.38 -7.46 1.98
CA GLU A 42 -2.92 -7.50 1.84
C GLU A 42 -2.40 -6.42 0.90
N ILE A 43 -3.08 -6.20 -0.24
CA ILE A 43 -2.70 -5.13 -1.18
C ILE A 43 -2.97 -3.74 -0.56
N MET A 44 -4.07 -3.54 0.15
CA MET A 44 -4.38 -2.26 0.80
C MET A 44 -3.39 -1.93 1.93
N LEU A 45 -2.95 -2.94 2.67
CA LEU A 45 -2.02 -2.79 3.80
C LEU A 45 -0.56 -2.53 3.37
N GLN A 46 -0.21 -2.72 2.10
CA GLN A 46 1.13 -2.38 1.62
C GLN A 46 1.42 -0.89 1.86
N GLN A 47 2.33 -0.59 2.79
CA GLN A 47 2.74 0.77 3.17
C GLN A 47 1.59 1.68 3.66
N THR A 48 0.48 1.11 4.15
CA THR A 48 -0.66 1.85 4.67
C THR A 48 -1.03 1.32 6.05
N GLN A 49 -1.41 2.22 6.96
CA GLN A 49 -1.78 1.85 8.32
C GLN A 49 -3.16 1.17 8.38
N VAL A 50 -3.34 0.23 9.31
CA VAL A 50 -4.58 -0.53 9.52
C VAL A 50 -5.79 0.39 9.70
N ALA A 51 -5.69 1.42 10.54
CA ALA A 51 -6.80 2.36 10.78
C ALA A 51 -7.30 3.04 9.50
N THR A 52 -6.39 3.37 8.57
CA THR A 52 -6.77 3.93 7.27
C THR A 52 -7.44 2.88 6.38
N VAL A 53 -6.92 1.66 6.36
CA VAL A 53 -7.40 0.58 5.46
C VAL A 53 -8.81 0.13 5.81
N GLN A 54 -9.21 0.10 7.09
CA GLN A 54 -10.52 -0.42 7.51
C GLN A 54 -11.70 0.21 6.75
N GLY A 55 -11.73 1.55 6.64
CA GLY A 55 -12.79 2.24 5.93
C GLY A 55 -12.77 2.01 4.41
N TYR A 56 -11.58 1.90 3.82
CA TYR A 56 -11.44 1.58 2.39
C TYR A 56 -11.86 0.15 2.08
N PHE A 57 -11.43 -0.80 2.89
CA PHE A 57 -11.80 -2.21 2.75
C PHE A 57 -13.32 -2.40 2.78
N ALA A 58 -14.01 -1.78 3.75
CA ALA A 58 -15.47 -1.87 3.86
C ALA A 58 -16.16 -1.35 2.59
N ARG A 59 -15.78 -0.16 2.09
CA ARG A 59 -16.34 0.40 0.86
C ARG A 59 -16.06 -0.45 -0.38
N PHE A 60 -14.85 -1.02 -0.48
CA PHE A 60 -14.49 -1.89 -1.59
C PHE A 60 -15.31 -3.18 -1.61
N ILE A 61 -15.47 -3.85 -0.45
CA ILE A 61 -16.27 -5.07 -0.36
C ILE A 61 -17.76 -4.79 -0.62
N GLN A 62 -18.26 -3.64 -0.18
CA GLN A 62 -19.62 -3.23 -0.46
C GLN A 62 -19.87 -3.04 -1.96
N ARG A 63 -18.93 -2.40 -2.66
CA ARG A 63 -19.07 -2.10 -4.10
C ARG A 63 -18.65 -3.27 -5.00
N PHE A 64 -17.62 -4.00 -4.60
CA PHE A 64 -17.05 -5.15 -5.31
C PHE A 64 -17.01 -6.33 -4.34
N PRO A 65 -18.12 -7.08 -4.16
CA PRO A 65 -18.22 -8.15 -3.16
C PRO A 65 -17.30 -9.34 -3.47
N ASP A 66 -16.91 -9.50 -4.73
CA ASP A 66 -16.06 -10.59 -5.22
C ASP A 66 -15.12 -10.13 -6.35
N VAL A 67 -14.26 -11.04 -6.79
CA VAL A 67 -13.27 -10.79 -7.83
C VAL A 67 -13.91 -10.52 -9.20
N ALA A 68 -15.08 -11.10 -9.49
CA ALA A 68 -15.78 -10.92 -10.75
C ALA A 68 -16.34 -9.50 -10.85
N ALA A 69 -16.99 -9.00 -9.79
CA ALA A 69 -17.48 -7.63 -9.70
C ALA A 69 -16.32 -6.62 -9.86
N LEU A 70 -15.17 -6.87 -9.22
CA LEU A 70 -13.99 -6.02 -9.36
C LEU A 70 -13.40 -6.06 -10.77
N ALA A 71 -13.33 -7.23 -11.40
CA ALA A 71 -12.80 -7.39 -12.75
C ALA A 71 -13.67 -6.71 -13.82
N ALA A 72 -15.00 -6.73 -13.63
CA ALA A 72 -15.97 -6.10 -14.54
C ALA A 72 -16.05 -4.58 -14.41
N ALA A 73 -15.57 -4.01 -13.29
CA ALA A 73 -15.58 -2.58 -13.05
C ALA A 73 -14.72 -1.82 -14.08
N SER A 74 -15.02 -0.53 -14.26
CA SER A 74 -14.12 0.36 -15.01
C SER A 74 -12.89 0.70 -14.17
N SER A 75 -11.77 0.97 -14.85
CA SER A 75 -10.55 1.44 -14.17
C SER A 75 -10.81 2.73 -13.38
N ASP A 76 -11.65 3.62 -13.90
CA ASP A 76 -11.94 4.91 -13.27
C ASP A 76 -12.72 4.72 -11.97
N GLU A 77 -13.65 3.79 -11.93
CA GLU A 77 -14.40 3.44 -10.72
C GLU A 77 -13.50 2.85 -9.62
N VAL A 78 -12.61 1.93 -9.99
CA VAL A 78 -11.64 1.38 -9.05
C VAL A 78 -10.70 2.46 -8.50
N MET A 79 -10.22 3.34 -9.38
CA MET A 79 -9.33 4.45 -8.99
C MET A 79 -10.05 5.49 -8.13
N ALA A 80 -11.34 5.73 -8.37
CA ALA A 80 -12.17 6.63 -7.56
C ALA A 80 -12.31 6.11 -6.12
N LEU A 81 -12.69 4.84 -5.95
CA LEU A 81 -12.79 4.21 -4.64
C LEU A 81 -11.44 4.14 -3.88
N TRP A 82 -10.33 4.03 -4.63
CA TRP A 82 -8.97 4.01 -4.07
C TRP A 82 -8.44 5.40 -3.72
N SER A 83 -9.12 6.46 -4.17
CA SER A 83 -8.64 7.84 -4.04
C SER A 83 -8.40 8.22 -2.58
N GLY A 84 -7.20 8.72 -2.29
CA GLY A 84 -6.75 9.05 -0.93
C GLY A 84 -5.91 7.98 -0.25
N LEU A 85 -5.97 6.71 -0.65
CA LEU A 85 -5.16 5.63 -0.06
C LEU A 85 -3.68 5.70 -0.49
N GLY A 86 -3.38 6.39 -1.59
CA GLY A 86 -2.03 6.52 -2.13
C GLY A 86 -1.51 5.29 -2.86
N TYR A 87 -0.27 5.39 -3.39
CA TYR A 87 0.38 4.28 -4.12
C TYR A 87 -0.54 3.65 -5.18
N TYR A 88 -1.07 4.48 -6.08
CA TYR A 88 -2.11 4.12 -7.05
C TYR A 88 -1.73 2.99 -8.01
N SER A 89 -0.45 2.68 -8.15
CA SER A 89 -0.02 1.47 -8.87
C SER A 89 -0.60 0.19 -8.27
N ARG A 90 -0.88 0.17 -6.95
CA ARG A 90 -1.54 -0.96 -6.29
C ARG A 90 -2.96 -1.15 -6.81
N ALA A 91 -3.74 -0.06 -6.94
CA ALA A 91 -5.10 -0.12 -7.49
C ALA A 91 -5.12 -0.61 -8.94
N ARG A 92 -4.18 -0.13 -9.77
CA ARG A 92 -4.05 -0.62 -11.15
C ARG A 92 -3.71 -2.10 -11.21
N ASN A 93 -2.71 -2.52 -10.44
CA ASN A 93 -2.32 -3.93 -10.37
C ASN A 93 -3.43 -4.80 -9.76
N LEU A 94 -4.17 -4.30 -8.75
CA LEU A 94 -5.33 -4.96 -8.17
C LEU A 94 -6.39 -5.23 -9.23
N HIS A 95 -6.76 -4.23 -10.02
CA HIS A 95 -7.75 -4.37 -11.08
C HIS A 95 -7.27 -5.31 -12.20
N GLN A 96 -6.01 -5.18 -12.62
CA GLN A 96 -5.42 -6.09 -13.61
C GLN A 96 -5.34 -7.52 -13.09
N CYS A 97 -5.00 -7.71 -11.82
CA CYS A 97 -4.99 -9.02 -11.15
C CYS A 97 -6.38 -9.66 -11.15
N ALA A 98 -7.42 -8.90 -10.79
CA ALA A 98 -8.80 -9.40 -10.82
C ALA A 98 -9.18 -9.92 -12.21
N ARG A 99 -8.86 -9.18 -13.27
CA ARG A 99 -9.08 -9.62 -14.65
C ARG A 99 -8.34 -10.91 -14.98
N GLN A 100 -7.06 -11.02 -14.60
CA GLN A 100 -6.29 -12.24 -14.84
C GLN A 100 -6.81 -13.44 -14.04
N VAL A 101 -7.34 -13.22 -12.82
CA VAL A 101 -7.99 -14.29 -12.06
C VAL A 101 -9.23 -14.79 -12.80
N MET A 102 -10.03 -13.91 -13.38
CA MET A 102 -11.18 -14.32 -14.22
C MET A 102 -10.74 -15.06 -15.48
N GLU A 103 -9.79 -14.49 -16.22
CA GLU A 103 -9.38 -15.01 -17.54
C GLU A 103 -8.62 -16.34 -17.45
N ARG A 104 -7.68 -16.47 -16.51
CA ARG A 104 -6.75 -17.60 -16.44
C ARG A 104 -7.19 -18.69 -15.46
N PHE A 105 -7.99 -18.33 -14.47
CA PHE A 105 -8.35 -19.22 -13.36
C PHE A 105 -9.87 -19.32 -13.11
N GLY A 106 -10.70 -18.83 -14.04
CA GLY A 106 -12.15 -18.95 -13.97
C GLY A 106 -12.77 -18.28 -12.72
N GLY A 107 -12.15 -17.22 -12.23
CA GLY A 107 -12.62 -16.49 -11.03
C GLY A 107 -12.15 -17.08 -9.70
N GLN A 108 -11.35 -18.15 -9.71
CA GLN A 108 -10.81 -18.75 -8.50
C GLN A 108 -9.32 -18.41 -8.33
N PHE A 109 -8.94 -17.97 -7.14
CA PHE A 109 -7.51 -17.72 -6.87
C PHE A 109 -6.72 -19.03 -6.87
N PRO A 110 -5.52 -19.05 -7.49
CA PRO A 110 -4.63 -20.20 -7.42
C PRO A 110 -4.22 -20.50 -5.99
N ARG A 111 -4.10 -21.78 -5.66
CA ARG A 111 -3.93 -22.25 -4.27
C ARG A 111 -2.48 -22.27 -3.79
N SER A 112 -1.49 -22.01 -4.64
CA SER A 112 -0.08 -22.02 -4.27
C SER A 112 0.56 -20.63 -4.34
N ALA A 113 1.49 -20.35 -3.43
CA ALA A 113 2.28 -19.13 -3.43
C ALA A 113 3.03 -18.92 -4.75
N ALA A 114 3.51 -19.99 -5.38
CA ALA A 114 4.20 -19.95 -6.67
C ALA A 114 3.29 -19.42 -7.79
N LEU A 115 2.06 -19.91 -7.89
CA LEU A 115 1.10 -19.45 -8.89
C LEU A 115 0.56 -18.05 -8.57
N LEU A 116 0.30 -17.75 -7.30
CA LEU A 116 -0.12 -16.42 -6.86
C LEU A 116 0.88 -15.33 -7.26
N GLN A 117 2.18 -15.61 -7.21
CA GLN A 117 3.23 -14.66 -7.62
C GLN A 117 3.22 -14.34 -9.11
N THR A 118 2.56 -15.12 -9.95
CA THR A 118 2.42 -14.83 -11.40
C THR A 118 1.41 -13.72 -11.68
N LEU A 119 0.62 -13.34 -10.67
CA LEU A 119 -0.43 -12.33 -10.79
C LEU A 119 0.09 -10.90 -10.53
N PRO A 120 -0.44 -9.90 -11.23
CA PRO A 120 -0.01 -8.51 -11.09
C PRO A 120 -0.13 -7.98 -9.66
N GLY A 121 0.95 -7.39 -9.15
CA GLY A 121 0.97 -6.77 -7.82
C GLY A 121 1.10 -7.73 -6.65
N ILE A 122 1.13 -9.04 -6.89
CA ILE A 122 1.35 -10.07 -5.87
C ILE A 122 2.84 -10.45 -5.85
N GLY A 123 3.57 -9.87 -4.90
CA GLY A 123 4.95 -10.23 -4.64
C GLY A 123 5.08 -11.47 -3.73
N PRO A 124 6.31 -11.98 -3.52
CA PRO A 124 6.55 -13.20 -2.73
C PRO A 124 5.90 -13.19 -1.35
N SER A 125 6.00 -12.08 -0.61
CA SER A 125 5.43 -11.99 0.74
C SER A 125 3.90 -11.98 0.74
N THR A 126 3.27 -11.26 -0.20
CA THR A 126 1.81 -11.24 -0.36
C THR A 126 1.28 -12.61 -0.80
N ALA A 127 1.96 -13.28 -1.73
CA ALA A 127 1.61 -14.63 -2.15
C ALA A 127 1.67 -15.64 -1.00
N ALA A 128 2.76 -15.59 -0.22
CA ALA A 128 2.92 -16.44 0.96
C ALA A 128 1.82 -16.16 2.02
N ALA A 129 1.44 -14.90 2.23
CA ALA A 129 0.38 -14.55 3.16
C ALA A 129 -0.97 -15.13 2.72
N ILE A 130 -1.36 -14.93 1.45
CA ILE A 130 -2.61 -15.48 0.91
C ILE A 130 -2.61 -17.02 1.01
N ALA A 131 -1.51 -17.67 0.60
CA ALA A 131 -1.37 -19.11 0.62
C ALA A 131 -1.45 -19.68 2.05
N ALA A 132 -0.82 -19.00 3.02
CA ALA A 132 -0.87 -19.38 4.43
C ALA A 132 -2.27 -19.19 5.04
N PHE A 133 -2.92 -18.04 4.79
CA PHE A 133 -4.24 -17.74 5.39
C PHE A 133 -5.37 -18.55 4.78
N CYS A 134 -5.33 -18.79 3.47
CA CYS A 134 -6.47 -19.37 2.76
C CYS A 134 -6.31 -20.87 2.48
N PHE A 135 -5.07 -21.35 2.34
CA PHE A 135 -4.79 -22.69 1.83
C PHE A 135 -3.88 -23.55 2.72
N ASP A 136 -3.55 -23.06 3.91
CA ASP A 136 -2.64 -23.74 4.87
C ASP A 136 -1.26 -24.11 4.28
N GLU A 137 -0.84 -23.39 3.22
CA GLU A 137 0.48 -23.63 2.63
C GLU A 137 1.59 -23.16 3.57
N ARG A 138 2.59 -24.01 3.77
CA ARG A 138 3.77 -23.69 4.57
C ARG A 138 4.70 -22.77 3.77
N ALA A 139 4.32 -21.49 3.67
CA ALA A 139 5.04 -20.43 2.98
C ALA A 139 5.47 -19.33 3.95
N ALA A 140 6.71 -18.88 3.87
CA ALA A 140 7.25 -17.84 4.77
C ALA A 140 6.99 -16.44 4.20
N ILE A 141 6.36 -15.58 4.99
CA ILE A 141 6.25 -14.15 4.69
C ILE A 141 7.55 -13.41 5.06
N LEU A 142 7.92 -12.42 4.26
CA LEU A 142 9.06 -11.52 4.53
C LEU A 142 8.72 -10.07 4.17
N ASP A 143 7.68 -9.52 4.79
CA ASP A 143 7.40 -8.09 4.72
C ASP A 143 8.41 -7.27 5.56
N GLY A 144 8.28 -5.95 5.57
CA GLY A 144 9.19 -5.09 6.32
C GLY A 144 9.16 -5.33 7.84
N ASN A 145 8.02 -5.72 8.40
CA ASN A 145 7.87 -6.03 9.82
C ASN A 145 8.53 -7.37 10.16
N VAL A 146 8.25 -8.40 9.37
CA VAL A 146 8.80 -9.75 9.56
C VAL A 146 10.31 -9.77 9.35
N LYS A 147 10.82 -9.08 8.32
CA LYS A 147 12.28 -8.89 8.14
C LYS A 147 12.93 -8.32 9.41
N ARG A 148 12.33 -7.31 10.01
CA ARG A 148 12.84 -6.73 11.26
C ARG A 148 12.80 -7.70 12.43
N VAL A 149 11.71 -8.45 12.61
CA VAL A 149 11.59 -9.47 13.66
C VAL A 149 12.66 -10.52 13.49
N LEU A 150 12.77 -11.10 12.29
CA LEU A 150 13.68 -12.21 12.03
C LEU A 150 15.16 -11.78 12.06
N THR A 151 15.52 -10.64 11.50
CA THR A 151 16.91 -10.15 11.57
C THR A 151 17.34 -9.88 13.01
N ARG A 152 16.45 -9.34 13.85
CA ARG A 152 16.71 -9.15 15.29
C ARG A 152 16.85 -10.46 16.03
N HIS A 153 15.89 -11.36 15.84
CA HIS A 153 15.89 -12.66 16.49
C HIS A 153 17.14 -13.47 16.15
N LEU A 154 17.46 -13.54 14.85
CA LEU A 154 18.58 -14.32 14.32
C LEU A 154 19.95 -13.61 14.41
N GLY A 155 20.00 -12.32 14.78
CA GLY A 155 21.22 -11.51 14.75
C GLY A 155 21.76 -11.30 13.34
N ASP A 156 20.90 -11.28 12.31
CA ASP A 156 21.31 -11.18 10.91
C ASP A 156 21.67 -9.73 10.56
N ALA A 157 22.96 -9.45 10.48
CA ALA A 157 23.51 -8.14 10.16
C ALA A 157 23.78 -7.93 8.65
N SER A 158 23.33 -8.87 7.81
CA SER A 158 23.51 -8.76 6.35
C SER A 158 22.64 -7.66 5.74
N ASP A 159 23.14 -7.02 4.67
CA ASP A 159 22.34 -6.06 3.89
C ASP A 159 21.30 -6.79 3.04
N LEU A 160 20.04 -6.67 3.41
CA LEU A 160 18.92 -7.29 2.70
C LEU A 160 18.60 -6.64 1.34
N ALA A 161 19.29 -5.56 0.95
CA ALA A 161 19.25 -5.04 -0.42
C ALA A 161 20.01 -5.95 -1.41
N VAL A 162 20.90 -6.80 -0.89
CA VAL A 162 21.59 -7.84 -1.66
C VAL A 162 20.68 -9.07 -1.77
N ALA A 163 20.35 -9.46 -3.01
CA ALA A 163 19.41 -10.55 -3.26
C ALA A 163 19.81 -11.90 -2.64
N ALA A 164 21.10 -12.20 -2.58
CA ALA A 164 21.61 -13.43 -1.93
C ALA A 164 21.29 -13.44 -0.44
N ASN A 165 21.47 -12.32 0.26
CA ASN A 165 21.19 -12.20 1.68
C ASN A 165 19.68 -12.30 1.95
N ALA A 166 18.86 -11.69 1.09
CA ALA A 166 17.40 -11.83 1.19
C ALA A 166 16.94 -13.27 1.00
N ARG A 167 17.55 -14.03 0.09
CA ARG A 167 17.29 -15.47 -0.09
C ARG A 167 17.73 -16.28 1.13
N ALA A 168 18.90 -15.98 1.69
CA ALA A 168 19.40 -16.65 2.90
C ALA A 168 18.46 -16.43 4.11
N LEU A 169 18.00 -15.20 4.30
CA LEU A 169 17.01 -14.90 5.34
C LEU A 169 15.68 -15.66 5.08
N HIS A 170 15.26 -15.78 3.83
CA HIS A 170 14.05 -16.54 3.47
C HIS A 170 14.19 -18.02 3.79
N ALA A 171 15.34 -18.65 3.50
CA ALA A 171 15.60 -20.05 3.87
C ALA A 171 15.55 -20.24 5.41
N ARG A 172 16.09 -19.30 6.18
CA ARG A 172 15.99 -19.31 7.65
C ARG A 172 14.54 -19.12 8.13
N ALA A 173 13.76 -18.26 7.46
CA ALA A 173 12.35 -18.07 7.77
C ALA A 173 11.54 -19.35 7.55
N LEU A 174 11.80 -20.09 6.46
CA LEU A 174 11.18 -21.40 6.18
C LEU A 174 11.49 -22.44 7.29
N ALA A 175 12.70 -22.45 7.83
CA ALA A 175 13.09 -23.34 8.91
C ALA A 175 12.39 -23.04 10.25
N LEU A 176 11.85 -21.82 10.41
CA LEU A 176 11.12 -21.41 11.62
C LEU A 176 9.61 -21.65 11.53
N LEU A 177 9.09 -22.15 10.42
CA LEU A 177 7.66 -22.40 10.24
C LEU A 177 7.15 -23.51 11.18
N PRO A 178 5.88 -23.47 11.62
CA PRO A 178 5.29 -24.54 12.40
C PRO A 178 5.28 -25.84 11.60
N ALA A 179 5.40 -26.98 12.30
CA ALA A 179 5.32 -28.30 11.68
C ALA A 179 3.92 -28.58 11.10
N ASN A 180 2.88 -28.19 11.86
CA ASN A 180 1.49 -28.34 11.43
C ASN A 180 1.07 -27.18 10.52
N SER A 181 0.64 -27.49 9.31
CA SER A 181 0.16 -26.49 8.34
C SER A 181 -1.10 -25.76 8.80
N ALA A 182 -1.95 -26.38 9.61
CA ALA A 182 -3.13 -25.73 10.18
C ALA A 182 -2.80 -24.55 11.12
N ASP A 183 -1.57 -24.46 11.63
CA ASP A 183 -1.10 -23.35 12.43
C ASP A 183 -0.57 -22.17 11.58
N MET A 184 -0.46 -22.32 10.27
CA MET A 184 0.10 -21.30 9.40
C MET A 184 -0.64 -19.96 9.45
N PRO A 185 -1.99 -19.90 9.45
CA PRO A 185 -2.70 -18.62 9.57
C PRO A 185 -2.35 -17.86 10.85
N ALA A 186 -2.37 -18.56 12.01
CA ALA A 186 -2.06 -17.96 13.30
C ALA A 186 -0.58 -17.55 13.41
N TYR A 187 0.34 -18.36 12.86
CA TYR A 187 1.77 -18.05 12.82
C TYR A 187 2.06 -16.82 11.95
N THR A 188 1.49 -16.76 10.75
CA THR A 188 1.64 -15.66 9.81
C THR A 188 1.11 -14.35 10.41
N GLN A 189 -0.09 -14.38 10.97
CA GLN A 189 -0.65 -13.23 11.69
C GLN A 189 0.20 -12.84 12.90
N GLY A 190 0.68 -13.81 13.64
CA GLY A 190 1.54 -13.60 14.82
C GLY A 190 2.84 -12.86 14.48
N LEU A 191 3.50 -13.19 13.36
CA LEU A 191 4.68 -12.46 12.90
C LEU A 191 4.38 -11.01 12.52
N MET A 192 3.28 -10.77 11.81
CA MET A 192 2.83 -9.43 11.45
C MET A 192 2.51 -8.62 12.72
N ASP A 193 1.77 -9.19 13.66
CA ASP A 193 1.37 -8.54 14.90
C ASP A 193 2.56 -8.23 15.79
N LEU A 194 3.47 -9.20 15.97
CA LEU A 194 4.70 -9.03 16.75
C LEU A 194 5.52 -7.85 16.20
N GLY A 195 5.68 -7.78 14.89
CA GLY A 195 6.39 -6.68 14.24
C GLY A 195 5.66 -5.34 14.35
N ALA A 196 4.34 -5.33 14.31
CA ALA A 196 3.55 -4.10 14.36
C ALA A 196 3.41 -3.52 15.78
N THR A 197 3.35 -4.37 16.81
CA THR A 197 2.94 -3.95 18.18
C THR A 197 4.03 -4.06 19.24
N VAL A 198 4.98 -4.98 19.10
CA VAL A 198 6.01 -5.26 20.11
C VAL A 198 7.42 -5.01 19.58
N CYS A 199 7.78 -5.65 18.48
CA CYS A 199 9.11 -5.52 17.86
C CYS A 199 9.14 -4.31 16.91
N THR A 200 8.77 -3.13 17.40
CA THR A 200 8.67 -1.87 16.68
C THR A 200 10.04 -1.36 16.18
N PRO A 201 10.08 -0.49 15.13
CA PRO A 201 11.36 0.04 14.61
C PRO A 201 12.19 0.76 15.65
N ARG A 202 11.55 1.60 16.47
CA ARG A 202 12.16 2.32 17.58
C ARG A 202 11.54 1.84 18.88
N GLN A 203 12.33 1.82 19.97
CA GLN A 203 11.90 1.43 21.32
C GLN A 203 11.08 0.11 21.36
N PRO A 204 11.63 -1.02 20.85
CA PRO A 204 10.92 -2.29 20.88
C PRO A 204 10.69 -2.76 22.31
N GLN A 205 9.50 -3.30 22.57
CA GLN A 205 9.08 -3.76 23.89
C GLN A 205 9.58 -5.19 24.15
N CYS A 206 10.91 -5.36 24.26
CA CYS A 206 11.55 -6.68 24.38
C CYS A 206 11.09 -7.47 25.61
N GLY A 207 10.68 -6.82 26.70
CA GLY A 207 10.14 -7.48 27.89
C GLY A 207 8.81 -8.21 27.67
N ARG A 208 8.04 -7.80 26.67
CA ARG A 208 6.74 -8.41 26.28
C ARG A 208 6.86 -9.37 25.10
N CYS A 209 8.07 -9.53 24.55
CA CYS A 209 8.27 -10.30 23.31
C CYS A 209 8.29 -11.80 23.60
N PRO A 210 7.46 -12.63 22.95
CA PRO A 210 7.38 -14.08 23.20
C PRO A 210 8.67 -14.83 22.84
N VAL A 211 9.49 -14.23 21.95
CA VAL A 211 10.74 -14.84 21.46
C VAL A 211 11.99 -14.13 22.01
N ALA A 212 11.84 -13.43 23.14
CA ALA A 212 12.91 -12.63 23.72
C ALA A 212 14.06 -13.47 24.31
N ALA A 213 13.79 -14.67 24.75
CA ALA A 213 14.76 -15.52 25.50
C ALA A 213 16.01 -15.83 24.65
N ASP A 214 15.83 -16.13 23.38
CA ASP A 214 16.87 -16.50 22.42
C ASP A 214 17.05 -15.45 21.30
N CYS A 215 16.58 -14.23 21.52
CA CYS A 215 16.73 -13.13 20.56
C CYS A 215 18.14 -12.53 20.64
N THR A 216 18.95 -12.75 19.62
CA THR A 216 20.35 -12.25 19.53
C THR A 216 20.44 -10.73 19.70
N ALA A 217 19.59 -9.96 19.04
CA ALA A 217 19.62 -8.50 19.14
C ALA A 217 19.32 -7.98 20.55
N ARG A 218 18.43 -8.66 21.29
CA ARG A 218 18.16 -8.38 22.71
C ARG A 218 19.35 -8.70 23.58
N GLN A 219 19.95 -9.89 23.42
CA GLN A 219 21.13 -10.31 24.17
C GLN A 219 22.31 -9.35 23.96
N GLN A 220 22.43 -8.79 22.76
CA GLN A 220 23.44 -7.79 22.43
C GLN A 220 23.09 -6.37 22.93
N GLY A 221 21.90 -6.14 23.49
CA GLY A 221 21.46 -4.81 23.96
C GLY A 221 21.20 -3.78 22.85
N ARG A 222 21.19 -4.19 21.56
CA ARG A 222 21.09 -3.28 20.40
C ARG A 222 20.06 -3.67 19.36
N PRO A 223 18.79 -3.85 19.73
CA PRO A 223 17.75 -4.29 18.77
C PRO A 223 17.53 -3.31 17.63
N GLU A 224 17.76 -2.01 17.81
CA GLU A 224 17.51 -1.00 16.78
C GLU A 224 18.58 -0.99 15.66
N SER A 225 19.71 -1.65 15.84
CA SER A 225 20.71 -1.81 14.79
C SER A 225 20.29 -2.80 13.69
N TYR A 226 19.18 -3.52 13.88
CA TYR A 226 18.61 -4.46 12.92
C TYR A 226 17.24 -4.02 12.40
N PRO A 227 16.93 -4.21 11.10
CA PRO A 227 17.82 -4.68 10.02
C PRO A 227 18.85 -3.62 9.64
N VAL A 228 20.02 -4.06 9.17
CA VAL A 228 21.03 -3.14 8.62
C VAL A 228 20.51 -2.51 7.33
N LYS A 229 20.67 -1.19 7.23
CA LYS A 229 20.29 -0.40 6.05
C LYS A 229 21.50 0.35 5.52
N THR A 230 22.01 -0.06 4.38
CA THR A 230 23.15 0.60 3.74
C THR A 230 22.71 1.72 2.79
N ARG A 231 21.51 1.62 2.22
CA ARG A 231 20.97 2.64 1.31
C ARG A 231 20.06 3.63 2.05
N LYS A 232 20.40 4.91 2.01
CA LYS A 232 19.49 6.00 2.37
C LYS A 232 18.70 6.42 1.14
N LEU A 233 17.38 6.41 1.24
CA LEU A 233 16.52 6.96 0.19
C LEU A 233 16.78 8.47 0.08
N ARG A 234 17.33 8.92 -1.05
CA ARG A 234 17.43 10.35 -1.37
C ARG A 234 16.16 10.74 -2.15
N ARG A 235 15.44 11.72 -1.65
CA ARG A 235 14.35 12.35 -2.39
C ARG A 235 14.90 13.44 -3.28
N SER A 236 14.37 13.54 -4.50
CA SER A 236 14.60 14.69 -5.36
C SER A 236 13.51 15.72 -5.19
N ALA A 237 13.84 17.00 -5.21
CA ALA A 237 12.85 18.07 -5.25
C ALA A 237 12.39 18.30 -6.71
N GLN A 238 11.08 18.60 -6.88
CA GLN A 238 10.51 18.98 -8.16
C GLN A 238 9.41 20.02 -7.96
N THR A 239 9.44 21.06 -8.79
CA THR A 239 8.36 22.05 -8.86
C THR A 239 7.43 21.70 -10.03
N LEU A 240 6.12 21.76 -9.79
CA LEU A 240 5.09 21.56 -10.79
C LEU A 240 4.09 22.72 -10.76
N TRP A 241 3.55 23.05 -11.91
CA TRP A 241 2.57 24.10 -12.08
C TRP A 241 1.23 23.48 -12.47
N LEU A 242 0.16 23.82 -11.73
CA LEU A 242 -1.17 23.25 -11.89
C LEU A 242 -2.13 24.32 -12.41
N LEU A 243 -2.94 23.97 -13.38
CA LEU A 243 -4.00 24.84 -13.87
C LEU A 243 -5.35 24.42 -13.26
N LEU A 244 -5.90 25.24 -12.39
CA LEU A 244 -7.26 25.11 -11.88
C LEU A 244 -8.19 26.02 -12.74
N ALA A 245 -8.63 25.50 -13.87
CA ALA A 245 -9.66 26.15 -14.68
C ALA A 245 -11.05 25.69 -14.23
N GLN A 246 -11.92 26.65 -13.90
CA GLN A 246 -13.27 26.42 -13.38
C GLN A 246 -14.29 27.28 -14.13
N THR A 247 -15.52 26.77 -14.24
CA THR A 247 -16.65 27.56 -14.73
C THR A 247 -17.34 28.31 -13.58
N LEU A 248 -18.06 29.39 -13.90
CA LEU A 248 -18.95 30.04 -12.95
C LEU A 248 -20.41 29.52 -13.13
N PRO A 249 -21.25 29.54 -12.09
CA PRO A 249 -20.98 29.87 -10.70
C PRO A 249 -20.20 28.77 -9.96
N GLU A 250 -19.43 29.14 -8.94
CA GLU A 250 -18.50 28.24 -8.22
C GLU A 250 -19.19 27.01 -7.60
N ALA A 251 -20.39 27.18 -7.03
CA ALA A 251 -21.15 26.09 -6.37
C ALA A 251 -21.50 24.90 -7.28
N GLN A 252 -21.48 25.07 -8.61
CA GLN A 252 -21.75 24.02 -9.60
C GLN A 252 -20.67 23.98 -10.68
N SER A 253 -19.47 24.43 -10.35
CA SER A 253 -18.40 24.61 -11.34
C SER A 253 -17.94 23.28 -11.92
N ALA A 254 -17.83 23.23 -13.25
CA ALA A 254 -17.04 22.23 -13.91
C ALA A 254 -15.57 22.61 -13.79
N CYS A 255 -14.71 21.62 -13.60
CA CYS A 255 -13.26 21.79 -13.64
C CYS A 255 -12.69 21.15 -14.90
N TRP A 256 -11.70 21.81 -15.52
CA TRP A 256 -10.96 21.20 -16.61
C TRP A 256 -10.01 20.16 -16.06
N LEU A 257 -10.21 18.89 -16.41
CA LEU A 257 -9.38 17.78 -15.95
C LEU A 257 -8.82 17.00 -17.14
N GLU A 258 -7.55 16.61 -17.03
CA GLU A 258 -6.90 15.67 -17.94
C GLU A 258 -6.80 14.28 -17.31
N LYS A 259 -6.72 13.24 -18.12
CA LYS A 259 -6.32 11.91 -17.65
C LYS A 259 -4.81 11.79 -17.79
N ARG A 260 -4.11 11.55 -16.66
CA ARG A 260 -2.65 11.39 -16.64
C ARG A 260 -2.22 10.17 -17.44
N PRO A 261 -1.04 10.21 -18.08
CA PRO A 261 -0.46 9.07 -18.78
C PRO A 261 -0.36 7.83 -17.88
N ALA A 262 -0.20 6.66 -18.49
CA ALA A 262 -0.07 5.38 -17.78
C ALA A 262 1.22 5.27 -16.93
N LYS A 263 2.20 6.17 -17.12
CA LYS A 263 3.47 6.23 -16.41
C LYS A 263 3.69 7.62 -15.80
N GLY A 264 4.54 7.70 -14.76
CA GLY A 264 4.91 8.95 -14.10
C GLY A 264 4.09 9.25 -12.83
N ILE A 265 4.21 10.50 -12.35
CA ILE A 265 3.50 10.95 -11.16
C ILE A 265 1.99 10.95 -11.44
N TRP A 266 1.21 10.37 -10.51
CA TRP A 266 -0.25 10.26 -10.58
C TRP A 266 -0.78 9.52 -11.83
N ALA A 267 0.00 8.59 -12.36
CA ALA A 267 -0.34 7.83 -13.56
C ALA A 267 -1.76 7.25 -13.52
N GLY A 268 -2.53 7.48 -14.60
CA GLY A 268 -3.88 6.95 -14.79
C GLY A 268 -4.98 7.63 -13.98
N LEU A 269 -4.66 8.62 -13.13
CA LEU A 269 -5.65 9.44 -12.42
C LEU A 269 -6.16 10.57 -13.31
N HIS A 270 -7.34 11.06 -13.01
CA HIS A 270 -7.75 12.40 -13.43
C HIS A 270 -7.00 13.44 -12.61
N ALA A 271 -6.60 14.54 -13.24
CA ALA A 271 -5.78 15.56 -12.61
C ALA A 271 -6.08 16.94 -13.18
N LEU A 272 -5.78 17.98 -12.43
CA LEU A 272 -5.57 19.31 -13.00
C LEU A 272 -4.44 19.22 -14.03
N PRO A 273 -4.49 19.95 -15.15
CA PRO A 273 -3.36 20.00 -16.08
C PRO A 273 -2.07 20.39 -15.40
N VAL A 274 -0.99 19.66 -15.70
CA VAL A 274 0.31 19.78 -15.03
C VAL A 274 1.35 20.24 -16.02
N PHE A 275 2.10 21.28 -15.64
CA PHE A 275 3.15 21.89 -16.46
C PHE A 275 4.48 21.90 -15.71
N ASP A 276 5.58 21.86 -16.45
CA ASP A 276 6.93 21.89 -15.90
C ASP A 276 7.43 23.32 -15.63
N SER A 277 6.76 24.35 -16.17
CA SER A 277 7.10 25.76 -15.95
C SER A 277 5.86 26.65 -15.87
N ARG A 278 6.03 27.82 -15.21
CA ARG A 278 5.02 28.86 -15.14
C ARG A 278 4.63 29.35 -16.54
N GLN A 279 5.65 29.54 -17.41
CA GLN A 279 5.43 30.07 -18.77
C GLN A 279 4.59 29.09 -19.61
N ALA A 280 4.92 27.79 -19.59
CA ALA A 280 4.14 26.78 -20.30
C ALA A 280 2.67 26.74 -19.86
N LEU A 281 2.40 26.98 -18.57
CA LEU A 281 1.03 27.09 -18.06
C LEU A 281 0.33 28.35 -18.64
N LEU A 282 1.01 29.49 -18.64
CA LEU A 282 0.43 30.74 -19.13
C LEU A 282 0.17 30.70 -20.65
N ASP A 283 1.06 30.09 -21.42
CA ASP A 283 0.92 29.91 -22.86
C ASP A 283 -0.28 29.01 -23.25
N ALA A 284 -0.75 28.19 -22.33
CA ALA A 284 -1.93 27.36 -22.51
C ALA A 284 -3.25 28.09 -22.23
N LEU A 285 -3.21 29.35 -21.79
CA LEU A 285 -4.37 30.14 -21.46
C LEU A 285 -4.70 31.15 -22.55
N PRO A 286 -6.00 31.50 -22.74
CA PRO A 286 -6.37 32.67 -23.55
C PRO A 286 -5.72 33.96 -23.03
N ALA A 287 -5.27 34.83 -23.90
CA ALA A 287 -4.63 36.12 -23.54
C ALA A 287 -5.51 37.00 -22.62
N SER A 288 -6.83 36.82 -22.68
CA SER A 288 -7.82 37.53 -21.86
C SER A 288 -8.06 36.90 -20.48
N ALA A 289 -7.42 35.75 -20.16
CA ALA A 289 -7.66 35.05 -18.91
C ALA A 289 -7.03 35.79 -17.72
N SER A 290 -7.85 36.10 -16.70
CA SER A 290 -7.36 36.61 -15.42
C SER A 290 -6.89 35.48 -14.55
N VAL A 291 -5.63 35.50 -14.14
CA VAL A 291 -4.98 34.44 -13.36
C VAL A 291 -4.83 34.84 -11.89
N ALA A 292 -5.44 34.08 -10.99
CA ALA A 292 -5.23 34.18 -9.56
C ALA A 292 -4.28 33.07 -9.09
N TRP A 293 -3.16 33.43 -8.47
CA TRP A 293 -2.20 32.47 -7.94
C TRP A 293 -2.59 32.06 -6.52
N LEU A 294 -2.74 30.77 -6.28
CA LEU A 294 -2.97 30.23 -4.94
C LEU A 294 -1.62 30.01 -4.21
N PRO A 295 -1.64 29.97 -2.85
CA PRO A 295 -0.45 29.65 -2.10
C PRO A 295 0.17 28.33 -2.53
N PRO A 296 1.51 28.24 -2.61
CA PRO A 296 2.19 26.98 -2.96
C PRO A 296 1.88 25.86 -1.97
N LEU A 297 1.68 24.65 -2.48
CA LEU A 297 1.41 23.46 -1.68
C LEU A 297 2.59 22.49 -1.75
N ALA A 298 3.16 22.14 -0.59
CA ALA A 298 4.13 21.06 -0.49
C ALA A 298 3.44 19.68 -0.47
N HIS A 299 3.95 18.74 -1.25
CA HIS A 299 3.45 17.37 -1.30
C HIS A 299 4.60 16.36 -1.42
N ALA A 300 4.75 15.51 -0.40
CA ALA A 300 5.80 14.51 -0.37
C ALA A 300 5.33 13.18 -0.98
N LEU A 301 6.12 12.66 -1.92
CA LEU A 301 6.05 11.29 -2.42
C LEU A 301 7.20 10.49 -1.82
N THR A 302 7.20 9.17 -2.01
CA THR A 302 8.27 8.30 -1.50
C THR A 302 9.66 8.71 -1.98
N HIS A 303 9.78 9.15 -3.23
CA HIS A 303 11.05 9.46 -3.90
C HIS A 303 11.18 10.91 -4.35
N LYS A 304 10.16 11.75 -4.12
CA LYS A 304 10.15 13.15 -4.52
C LYS A 304 9.46 14.04 -3.49
N ASP A 305 9.99 15.23 -3.31
CA ASP A 305 9.34 16.33 -2.61
C ASP A 305 8.85 17.32 -3.67
N LEU A 306 7.51 17.47 -3.79
CA LEU A 306 6.89 18.32 -4.79
C LEU A 306 6.51 19.67 -4.19
N THR A 307 6.80 20.75 -4.91
CA THR A 307 6.21 22.07 -4.70
C THR A 307 5.21 22.33 -5.82
N LEU A 308 3.95 22.48 -5.47
CA LEU A 308 2.84 22.66 -6.41
C LEU A 308 2.40 24.12 -6.41
N HIS A 309 2.59 24.84 -7.53
CA HIS A 309 2.06 26.18 -7.74
C HIS A 309 0.78 26.09 -8.54
N THR A 310 -0.30 26.68 -8.06
CA THR A 310 -1.61 26.58 -8.70
C THR A 310 -2.07 27.94 -9.22
N ALA A 311 -2.33 28.00 -10.52
CA ALA A 311 -3.02 29.12 -11.17
C ALA A 311 -4.52 28.82 -11.25
N ARG A 312 -5.36 29.67 -10.66
CA ARG A 312 -6.82 29.59 -10.79
C ARG A 312 -7.29 30.57 -11.86
N VAL A 313 -8.14 30.08 -12.76
CA VAL A 313 -8.80 30.88 -13.78
C VAL A 313 -10.28 30.50 -13.88
N HIS A 314 -11.12 31.50 -14.15
CA HIS A 314 -12.52 31.27 -14.45
C HIS A 314 -12.73 31.44 -15.97
N LEU A 315 -13.32 30.44 -16.61
CA LEU A 315 -13.55 30.41 -18.03
C LEU A 315 -15.00 29.99 -18.31
N PRO A 316 -15.60 30.43 -19.43
CA PRO A 316 -16.92 29.95 -19.85
C PRO A 316 -16.88 28.44 -20.14
N ALA A 317 -17.97 27.72 -19.90
CA ALA A 317 -18.07 26.28 -20.15
C ALA A 317 -17.85 25.91 -21.65
N THR A 318 -17.98 26.87 -22.55
CA THR A 318 -17.69 26.72 -23.97
C THR A 318 -16.21 26.87 -24.33
N ALA A 319 -15.38 27.33 -23.37
CA ALA A 319 -13.96 27.51 -23.62
C ALA A 319 -13.29 26.17 -23.93
N ARG A 320 -12.45 26.17 -24.95
CA ARG A 320 -11.56 25.05 -25.29
C ARG A 320 -10.12 25.46 -24.99
N LEU A 321 -9.44 24.70 -24.19
CA LEU A 321 -8.02 24.92 -23.93
C LEU A 321 -7.18 24.12 -24.94
N PRO A 322 -6.02 24.63 -25.38
CA PRO A 322 -5.13 23.96 -26.35
C PRO A 322 -4.30 22.84 -25.66
N ILE A 323 -4.90 22.17 -24.70
CA ILE A 323 -4.28 21.11 -23.89
C ILE A 323 -5.26 19.95 -23.74
N ALA A 324 -4.73 18.77 -23.43
CA ALA A 324 -5.54 17.60 -23.15
C ALA A 324 -6.52 17.85 -21.99
N GLY A 325 -7.69 17.21 -22.05
CA GLY A 325 -8.68 17.30 -20.97
C GLY A 325 -10.07 17.68 -21.47
N GLN A 326 -10.94 17.82 -20.50
CA GLN A 326 -12.33 18.24 -20.73
C GLN A 326 -12.96 18.81 -19.46
N TRP A 327 -14.04 19.55 -19.59
CA TRP A 327 -14.84 20.03 -18.47
C TRP A 327 -15.54 18.87 -17.77
N ARG A 328 -15.33 18.73 -16.44
CA ARG A 328 -15.92 17.68 -15.61
C ARG A 328 -16.64 18.29 -14.41
N ARG A 329 -17.93 17.96 -14.26
CA ARG A 329 -18.72 18.28 -13.07
C ARG A 329 -18.70 17.14 -12.06
N ASP A 330 -18.51 15.93 -12.54
CA ASP A 330 -18.44 14.68 -11.77
C ASP A 330 -17.06 14.43 -11.13
N TRP A 331 -16.21 15.47 -11.03
CA TRP A 331 -14.87 15.33 -10.44
C TRP A 331 -14.87 14.79 -9.00
N PRO A 332 -15.93 14.96 -8.15
CA PRO A 332 -15.95 14.34 -6.83
C PRO A 332 -15.89 12.81 -6.88
N ASP A 333 -16.44 12.22 -7.94
CA ASP A 333 -16.52 10.77 -8.15
C ASP A 333 -15.32 10.22 -8.94
N LEU A 334 -14.36 11.05 -9.30
CA LEU A 334 -13.18 10.63 -10.05
C LEU A 334 -12.00 10.29 -9.13
N GLY A 335 -11.12 9.41 -9.60
CA GLY A 335 -9.82 9.17 -8.98
C GLY A 335 -8.88 10.36 -9.17
N LEU A 336 -8.70 11.19 -8.14
CA LEU A 336 -7.86 12.39 -8.15
C LEU A 336 -6.65 12.23 -7.20
N PRO A 337 -5.49 12.86 -7.51
CA PRO A 337 -4.41 13.01 -6.54
C PRO A 337 -4.89 13.74 -5.28
N ALA A 338 -4.46 13.27 -4.11
CA ALA A 338 -4.89 13.85 -2.83
C ALA A 338 -4.69 15.38 -2.71
N PRO A 339 -3.56 15.98 -3.16
CA PRO A 339 -3.40 17.43 -3.11
C PRO A 339 -4.39 18.17 -4.01
N MET A 340 -4.70 17.63 -5.20
CA MET A 340 -5.65 18.25 -6.14
C MET A 340 -7.09 18.12 -5.63
N ARG A 341 -7.47 16.96 -5.07
CA ARG A 341 -8.78 16.80 -4.43
C ARG A 341 -9.00 17.82 -3.32
N ARG A 342 -8.00 18.03 -2.46
CA ARG A 342 -8.06 19.05 -1.40
C ARG A 342 -8.23 20.47 -1.98
N LEU A 343 -7.46 20.82 -3.00
CA LEU A 343 -7.59 22.11 -3.68
C LEU A 343 -9.01 22.33 -4.20
N LEU A 344 -9.58 21.35 -4.89
CA LEU A 344 -10.93 21.44 -5.44
C LEU A 344 -12.00 21.58 -4.33
N GLN A 345 -11.87 20.82 -3.25
CA GLN A 345 -12.80 20.91 -2.11
C GLN A 345 -12.74 22.27 -1.40
N GLN A 346 -11.55 22.85 -1.25
CA GLN A 346 -11.37 24.17 -0.63
C GLN A 346 -11.96 25.32 -1.47
N GLN A 347 -12.15 25.13 -2.76
CA GLN A 347 -12.75 26.15 -3.63
C GLN A 347 -14.28 26.03 -3.72
N GLN A 348 -14.88 25.02 -3.09
CA GLN A 348 -16.34 24.85 -3.02
C GLN A 348 -16.91 25.26 -1.65
N ALA A 349 -16.05 25.43 -0.64
CA ALA A 349 -16.39 25.87 0.72
C ALA A 349 -16.36 27.41 0.82
#